data_018d72f268d7210e957a4cc9963f32c7
#
_entry.id   018d72f268d7210e957a4cc9963f32c7
#
_cell.length_a   1.000
_cell.length_b   1.000
_cell.length_c   1.000
_cell.angle_alpha   90.00
_cell.angle_beta   90.00
_cell.angle_gamma   90.00
#
_symmetry.space_group_name_H-M   'P 1'
#
loop_
_entity.id
_entity.type
_entity.pdbx_description
1 polymer ?
#
loop_
_entity_poly.entity_id
_entity_poly.type
_entity_poly.pdbx_seq_one_letter_code
_entity_poly.pdbx_strand_id
1 'polypeptide(L)'
;MKIRRQTLLTEPPASATSDIAFILIIFFLVCASVEPEDGRQQIIPKNEKDEAKQKTKTINVDITPSDIVVNVPNSRDGKPTEQYSRGDPALSTRLIAKLQGALINRKSEEERIVAVMCKDEAAPYYLWMDITEAIEKAGGIITLVREEVVNIQ
;
A
#
# COMPACT_ATOMS: atom_id res chain seq x y z
N MET A 1 -4.51 70.77 40.20
CA MET A 1 -3.42 69.79 40.16
C MET A 1 -3.74 68.73 39.07
N LYS A 2 -3.10 68.79 37.89
CA LYS A 2 -3.38 67.92 36.79
C LYS A 2 -2.39 66.75 36.86
N ILE A 3 -2.88 65.55 37.21
CA ILE A 3 -2.10 64.33 37.20
C ILE A 3 -1.98 63.89 35.75
N ARG A 4 -0.78 63.99 35.17
CA ARG A 4 -0.40 63.46 33.87
C ARG A 4 -0.24 61.94 34.05
N ARG A 5 -1.17 61.11 33.52
CA ARG A 5 -0.97 59.68 33.37
C ARG A 5 0.04 59.49 32.25
N GLN A 6 1.24 59.08 32.61
CA GLN A 6 2.19 58.55 31.64
C GLN A 6 1.70 57.15 31.21
N THR A 7 1.31 57.02 29.98
CA THR A 7 1.11 55.71 29.36
C THR A 7 2.49 55.08 29.17
N LEU A 8 2.83 54.13 30.02
CA LEU A 8 3.98 53.28 29.82
C LEU A 8 3.67 52.41 28.60
N LEU A 9 4.15 52.83 27.45
CA LEU A 9 4.27 51.93 26.28
C LEU A 9 5.39 50.94 26.61
N THR A 10 5.00 49.82 27.21
CA THR A 10 5.94 48.69 27.40
C THR A 10 6.15 48.08 26.05
N GLU A 11 7.21 48.52 25.38
CA GLU A 11 7.69 47.80 24.17
C GLU A 11 8.03 46.38 24.59
N PRO A 12 7.49 45.34 23.91
CA PRO A 12 7.87 43.97 24.22
C PRO A 12 9.38 43.82 24.03
N PRO A 13 10.11 43.22 25.00
CA PRO A 13 11.55 43.05 24.87
C PRO A 13 11.87 42.30 23.57
N ALA A 14 12.80 42.83 22.79
CA ALA A 14 13.19 42.27 21.48
C ALA A 14 13.60 40.78 21.58
N SER A 15 14.07 40.34 22.75
CA SER A 15 14.37 38.96 23.05
C SER A 15 13.14 38.05 23.03
N ALA A 16 11.97 38.54 23.55
CA ALA A 16 10.73 37.74 23.54
C ALA A 16 10.18 37.57 22.11
N THR A 17 10.29 38.60 21.29
CA THR A 17 9.87 38.54 19.90
C THR A 17 10.76 37.60 19.07
N SER A 18 12.06 37.62 19.34
CA SER A 18 13.03 36.73 18.69
C SER A 18 12.79 35.29 19.05
N ASP A 19 12.44 34.97 20.30
CA ASP A 19 12.16 33.60 20.74
C ASP A 19 10.89 33.05 20.06
N ILE A 20 9.83 33.84 19.97
CA ILE A 20 8.62 33.45 19.25
C ILE A 20 8.92 33.20 17.76
N ALA A 21 9.71 34.06 17.13
CA ALA A 21 10.09 33.91 15.74
C ALA A 21 10.92 32.61 15.52
N PHE A 22 11.82 32.31 16.45
CA PHE A 22 12.62 31.10 16.40
C PHE A 22 11.78 29.82 16.54
N ILE A 23 10.84 29.79 17.49
CA ILE A 23 9.92 28.66 17.66
C ILE A 23 9.06 28.46 16.41
N LEU A 24 8.56 29.55 15.81
CA LEU A 24 7.80 29.47 14.57
C LEU A 24 8.63 28.91 13.40
N ILE A 25 9.89 29.32 13.27
CA ILE A 25 10.79 28.81 12.24
C ILE A 25 11.02 27.31 12.42
N ILE A 26 11.31 26.86 13.64
CA ILE A 26 11.49 25.43 13.93
C ILE A 26 10.20 24.67 13.65
N PHE A 27 9.04 25.20 14.05
CA PHE A 27 7.75 24.57 13.79
C PHE A 27 7.50 24.39 12.29
N PHE A 28 7.71 25.44 11.48
CA PHE A 28 7.57 25.32 10.02
C PHE A 28 8.59 24.38 9.41
N LEU A 29 9.82 24.35 9.90
CA LEU A 29 10.85 23.46 9.43
C LEU A 29 10.48 22.00 9.70
N VAL A 30 9.98 21.69 10.89
CA VAL A 30 9.48 20.35 11.22
C VAL A 30 8.27 19.98 10.36
N CYS A 31 7.30 20.86 10.21
CA CYS A 31 6.14 20.62 9.35
C CYS A 31 6.52 20.43 7.86
N ALA A 32 7.53 21.16 7.38
CA ALA A 32 8.01 21.05 6.01
C ALA A 32 8.86 19.77 5.77
N SER A 33 9.46 19.22 6.84
CA SER A 33 10.26 17.99 6.75
C SER A 33 9.43 16.72 6.91
N VAL A 34 8.13 16.82 7.21
CA VAL A 34 7.20 15.68 7.16
C VAL A 34 6.93 15.42 5.68
N GLU A 35 7.74 14.56 5.08
CA GLU A 35 7.43 14.02 3.75
C GLU A 35 6.11 13.25 3.86
N PRO A 36 5.08 13.60 3.06
CA PRO A 36 3.90 12.75 2.99
C PRO A 36 4.37 11.37 2.52
N GLU A 37 4.10 10.34 3.32
CA GLU A 37 4.32 8.98 2.86
C GLU A 37 3.46 8.80 1.61
N ASP A 38 4.09 8.75 0.46
CA ASP A 38 3.41 8.44 -0.78
C ASP A 38 2.84 7.04 -0.62
N GLY A 39 1.53 6.97 -0.46
CA GLY A 39 0.82 5.71 -0.41
C GLY A 39 1.14 4.88 -1.66
N ARG A 40 1.13 3.56 -1.54
CA ARG A 40 1.37 2.67 -2.69
C ARG A 40 0.36 2.98 -3.79
N GLN A 41 0.86 3.22 -4.99
CA GLN A 41 0.01 3.39 -6.16
C GLN A 41 -0.64 2.06 -6.51
N GLN A 42 -1.97 2.03 -6.45
CA GLN A 42 -2.76 0.86 -6.85
C GLN A 42 -3.58 1.21 -8.08
N ILE A 43 -3.50 0.38 -9.10
CA ILE A 43 -4.31 0.52 -10.30
C ILE A 43 -5.65 -0.15 -10.04
N ILE A 44 -6.71 0.65 -9.92
CA ILE A 44 -8.08 0.14 -9.79
C ILE A 44 -8.66 0.06 -11.20
N PRO A 45 -8.97 -1.14 -11.72
CA PRO A 45 -9.60 -1.27 -13.04
C PRO A 45 -10.97 -0.60 -13.05
N LYS A 46 -11.21 0.26 -14.05
CA LYS A 46 -12.43 1.11 -14.13
C LYS A 46 -13.60 0.49 -14.89
N ASN A 47 -13.43 -0.66 -15.56
CA ASN A 47 -14.45 -1.19 -16.47
C ASN A 47 -14.73 -2.68 -16.26
N GLU A 48 -16.00 -3.02 -15.98
CA GLU A 48 -16.52 -4.38 -15.84
C GLU A 48 -16.37 -5.25 -17.11
N LYS A 49 -16.30 -4.62 -18.30
CA LYS A 49 -16.16 -5.36 -19.57
C LYS A 49 -14.78 -5.93 -19.84
N ASP A 50 -13.75 -5.37 -19.20
CA ASP A 50 -12.38 -5.85 -19.32
C ASP A 50 -12.05 -6.96 -18.31
N GLU A 51 -12.84 -7.10 -17.24
CA GLU A 51 -12.66 -8.10 -16.19
C GLU A 51 -12.81 -9.53 -16.72
N ALA A 52 -13.74 -9.79 -17.63
CA ALA A 52 -13.98 -11.14 -18.14
C ALA A 52 -12.82 -11.68 -19.00
N LYS A 53 -12.13 -10.80 -19.72
CA LYS A 53 -10.95 -11.14 -20.53
C LYS A 53 -9.65 -11.16 -19.73
N GLN A 54 -9.57 -10.38 -18.67
CA GLN A 54 -8.40 -10.33 -17.79
C GLN A 54 -8.37 -11.52 -16.82
N LYS A 55 -9.53 -12.02 -16.35
CA LYS A 55 -9.60 -13.17 -15.42
C LYS A 55 -8.86 -14.42 -15.91
N THR A 56 -8.69 -14.61 -17.21
CA THR A 56 -8.00 -15.80 -17.77
C THR A 56 -6.48 -15.67 -17.82
N LYS A 57 -5.92 -14.48 -17.65
CA LYS A 57 -4.46 -14.24 -17.75
C LYS A 57 -3.84 -13.66 -16.48
N THR A 58 -4.65 -13.13 -15.57
CA THR A 58 -4.20 -12.45 -14.36
C THR A 58 -3.75 -13.47 -13.31
N ILE A 59 -2.63 -13.19 -12.65
CA ILE A 59 -2.20 -13.96 -11.49
C ILE A 59 -3.07 -13.54 -10.30
N ASN A 60 -3.66 -14.49 -9.60
CA ASN A 60 -4.47 -14.23 -8.41
C ASN A 60 -3.75 -14.71 -7.15
N VAL A 61 -3.75 -13.89 -6.14
CA VAL A 61 -3.24 -14.21 -4.80
C VAL A 61 -4.38 -14.03 -3.80
N ASP A 62 -4.89 -15.14 -3.29
CA ASP A 62 -5.99 -15.16 -2.36
C ASP A 62 -5.46 -15.38 -0.93
N ILE A 63 -5.81 -14.48 -0.04
CA ILE A 63 -5.50 -14.59 1.40
C ILE A 63 -6.72 -15.22 2.07
N THR A 64 -6.60 -16.50 2.46
CA THR A 64 -7.65 -17.24 3.18
C THR A 64 -7.34 -17.32 4.67
N PRO A 65 -8.26 -17.73 5.54
CA PRO A 65 -8.00 -17.85 6.98
C PRO A 65 -6.84 -18.78 7.37
N SER A 66 -6.55 -19.81 6.58
CA SER A 66 -5.49 -20.78 6.87
C SER A 66 -4.25 -20.59 6.02
N ASP A 67 -4.41 -20.25 4.75
CA ASP A 67 -3.38 -20.32 3.74
C ASP A 67 -3.39 -19.12 2.80
N ILE A 68 -2.32 -19.00 2.02
CA ILE A 68 -2.22 -18.08 0.89
C ILE A 68 -2.23 -18.93 -0.36
N VAL A 69 -3.21 -18.71 -1.22
CA VAL A 69 -3.40 -19.44 -2.46
C VAL A 69 -2.97 -18.60 -3.64
N VAL A 70 -1.97 -19.04 -4.36
CA VAL A 70 -1.46 -18.37 -5.56
C VAL A 70 -1.91 -19.14 -6.80
N ASN A 71 -2.68 -18.48 -7.64
CA ASN A 71 -3.14 -19.05 -8.91
C ASN A 71 -2.43 -18.34 -10.08
N VAL A 72 -1.60 -19.07 -10.79
CA VAL A 72 -0.87 -18.61 -11.97
C VAL A 72 -1.43 -19.31 -13.19
N PRO A 73 -2.28 -18.64 -13.98
CA PRO A 73 -2.78 -19.22 -15.21
C PRO A 73 -1.61 -19.49 -16.17
N ASN A 74 -1.61 -20.67 -16.78
CA ASN A 74 -0.54 -21.15 -17.69
C ASN A 74 0.86 -21.24 -17.02
N SER A 75 0.91 -21.71 -15.78
CA SER A 75 2.17 -21.97 -15.09
C SER A 75 3.02 -22.98 -15.85
N ARG A 76 4.31 -22.67 -16.05
CA ARG A 76 5.27 -23.57 -16.71
C ARG A 76 5.50 -24.88 -15.95
N ASP A 77 5.33 -24.84 -14.64
CA ASP A 77 5.57 -25.97 -13.74
C ASP A 77 4.43 -26.99 -13.77
N GLY A 78 3.40 -26.78 -14.61
CA GLY A 78 2.20 -27.60 -14.63
C GLY A 78 1.34 -27.52 -13.38
N LYS A 79 1.72 -26.67 -12.42
CA LYS A 79 0.97 -26.40 -11.18
C LYS A 79 0.40 -24.99 -11.22
N PRO A 80 -0.83 -24.82 -11.70
CA PRO A 80 -1.43 -23.49 -11.80
C PRO A 80 -1.75 -22.88 -10.41
N THR A 81 -1.98 -23.74 -9.42
CA THR A 81 -2.34 -23.30 -8.06
C THR A 81 -1.36 -23.87 -7.04
N GLU A 82 -0.81 -23.00 -6.21
CA GLU A 82 0.01 -23.36 -5.06
C GLU A 82 -0.55 -22.76 -3.79
N GLN A 83 -0.43 -23.51 -2.70
CA GLN A 83 -0.86 -23.08 -1.37
C GLN A 83 0.35 -22.94 -0.45
N TYR A 84 0.37 -21.87 0.31
CA TYR A 84 1.43 -21.55 1.27
C TYR A 84 0.79 -21.33 2.63
N SER A 85 1.33 -22.00 3.67
CA SER A 85 0.88 -21.75 5.02
C SER A 85 1.28 -20.36 5.51
N ARG A 86 0.39 -19.66 6.19
CA ARG A 86 0.66 -18.33 6.79
C ARG A 86 1.82 -18.33 7.77
N GLY A 87 2.06 -19.47 8.45
CA GLY A 87 3.13 -19.64 9.43
C GLY A 87 4.49 -20.04 8.84
N ASP A 88 4.61 -20.14 7.50
CA ASP A 88 5.88 -20.49 6.86
C ASP A 88 6.87 -19.31 6.93
N PRO A 89 8.00 -19.45 7.67
CA PRO A 89 9.00 -18.38 7.77
C PRO A 89 9.65 -18.03 6.43
N ALA A 90 9.59 -18.94 5.46
CA ALA A 90 10.10 -18.74 4.11
C ALA A 90 9.04 -18.28 3.11
N LEU A 91 7.83 -17.92 3.58
CA LEU A 91 6.70 -17.54 2.74
C LEU A 91 7.06 -16.49 1.70
N SER A 92 7.60 -15.35 2.13
CA SER A 92 7.95 -14.23 1.24
C SER A 92 8.96 -14.67 0.17
N THR A 93 9.98 -15.42 0.54
CA THR A 93 11.02 -15.89 -0.40
C THR A 93 10.43 -16.83 -1.45
N ARG A 94 9.60 -17.79 -1.03
CA ARG A 94 8.96 -18.75 -1.92
C ARG A 94 7.95 -18.08 -2.84
N LEU A 95 7.19 -17.14 -2.31
CA LEU A 95 6.22 -16.35 -3.07
C LEU A 95 6.93 -15.51 -4.15
N ILE A 96 8.03 -14.84 -3.80
CA ILE A 96 8.84 -14.07 -4.74
C ILE A 96 9.36 -14.97 -5.86
N ALA A 97 9.96 -16.11 -5.53
CA ALA A 97 10.50 -17.05 -6.53
C ALA A 97 9.41 -17.53 -7.49
N LYS A 98 8.23 -17.88 -6.99
CA LYS A 98 7.08 -18.31 -7.80
C LYS A 98 6.60 -17.22 -8.74
N LEU A 99 6.40 -16.02 -8.20
CA LEU A 99 5.92 -14.88 -8.97
C LEU A 99 6.96 -14.40 -10.00
N GLN A 100 8.25 -14.39 -9.68
CA GLN A 100 9.31 -14.08 -10.64
C GLN A 100 9.29 -15.05 -11.81
N GLY A 101 9.19 -16.36 -11.54
CA GLY A 101 9.07 -17.38 -12.58
C GLY A 101 7.85 -17.19 -13.48
N ALA A 102 6.74 -16.73 -12.90
CA ALA A 102 5.50 -16.45 -13.63
C ALA A 102 5.55 -15.15 -14.44
N LEU A 103 6.26 -14.13 -13.96
CA LEU A 103 6.31 -12.79 -14.54
C LEU A 103 7.44 -12.60 -15.57
N ILE A 104 8.46 -13.46 -15.58
CA ILE A 104 9.66 -13.32 -16.42
C ILE A 104 9.37 -13.19 -17.92
N ASN A 105 8.28 -13.78 -18.40
CA ASN A 105 7.88 -13.72 -19.81
C ASN A 105 6.80 -12.69 -20.12
N ARG A 106 6.32 -11.98 -19.12
CA ARG A 106 5.28 -10.98 -19.25
C ARG A 106 5.92 -9.61 -19.50
N LYS A 107 5.79 -9.11 -20.73
CA LYS A 107 6.49 -7.89 -21.17
C LYS A 107 5.66 -6.64 -21.01
N SER A 108 4.34 -6.74 -21.09
CA SER A 108 3.45 -5.59 -20.95
C SER A 108 3.07 -5.38 -19.47
N GLU A 109 2.82 -4.14 -19.09
CA GLU A 109 2.35 -3.80 -17.74
C GLU A 109 1.01 -4.48 -17.41
N GLU A 110 0.11 -4.57 -18.39
CA GLU A 110 -1.18 -5.25 -18.25
C GLU A 110 -1.04 -6.75 -17.94
N GLU A 111 0.00 -7.40 -18.49
CA GLU A 111 0.27 -8.81 -18.21
C GLU A 111 0.95 -9.05 -16.86
N ARG A 112 1.53 -8.00 -16.27
CA ARG A 112 2.20 -8.06 -14.96
C ARG A 112 1.28 -7.75 -13.79
N ILE A 113 0.00 -7.57 -14.06
CA ILE A 113 -1.01 -7.33 -13.02
C ILE A 113 -1.18 -8.61 -12.18
N VAL A 114 -1.08 -8.45 -10.87
CA VAL A 114 -1.36 -9.46 -9.85
C VAL A 114 -2.54 -9.00 -9.03
N ALA A 115 -3.63 -9.75 -9.12
CA ALA A 115 -4.84 -9.47 -8.34
C ALA A 115 -4.71 -10.07 -6.95
N VAL A 116 -4.86 -9.25 -5.93
CA VAL A 116 -4.85 -9.68 -4.54
C VAL A 116 -6.25 -9.59 -3.96
N MET A 117 -6.74 -10.70 -3.42
CA MET A 117 -8.04 -10.79 -2.78
C MET A 117 -7.87 -11.25 -1.34
N CYS A 118 -8.38 -10.46 -0.39
CA CYS A 118 -8.43 -10.84 1.00
C CYS A 118 -9.81 -11.43 1.32
N LYS A 119 -9.86 -12.75 1.56
CA LYS A 119 -11.08 -13.48 1.93
C LYS A 119 -11.23 -13.63 3.45
N ASP A 120 -10.29 -13.10 4.20
CA ASP A 120 -10.26 -13.14 5.65
C ASP A 120 -10.32 -11.72 6.21
N GLU A 121 -11.46 -11.32 6.74
CA GLU A 121 -11.64 -10.01 7.38
C GLU A 121 -10.77 -9.83 8.65
N ALA A 122 -10.35 -10.93 9.27
CA ALA A 122 -9.49 -10.93 10.45
C ALA A 122 -8.00 -11.05 10.10
N ALA A 123 -7.64 -11.01 8.81
CA ALA A 123 -6.25 -11.12 8.40
C ALA A 123 -5.41 -9.98 9.01
N PRO A 124 -4.28 -10.29 9.67
CA PRO A 124 -3.43 -9.26 10.23
C PRO A 124 -2.79 -8.42 9.11
N TYR A 125 -2.71 -7.11 9.34
CA TYR A 125 -2.21 -6.16 8.34
C TYR A 125 -0.77 -6.45 7.89
N TYR A 126 0.09 -6.96 8.77
CA TYR A 126 1.47 -7.31 8.39
C TYR A 126 1.51 -8.35 7.27
N LEU A 127 0.58 -9.32 7.28
CA LEU A 127 0.52 -10.36 6.24
C LEU A 127 0.20 -9.75 4.87
N TRP A 128 -0.71 -8.79 4.84
CA TRP A 128 -0.99 -8.01 3.65
C TRP A 128 0.26 -7.28 3.15
N MET A 129 0.99 -6.64 4.04
CA MET A 129 2.23 -5.92 3.70
C MET A 129 3.29 -6.87 3.14
N ASP A 130 3.51 -8.03 3.77
CA ASP A 130 4.49 -9.02 3.32
C ASP A 130 4.17 -9.54 1.91
N ILE A 131 2.89 -9.81 1.63
CA ILE A 131 2.44 -10.30 0.33
C ILE A 131 2.60 -9.22 -0.75
N THR A 132 2.18 -8.00 -0.46
CA THR A 132 2.29 -6.89 -1.42
C THR A 132 3.75 -6.55 -1.71
N GLU A 133 4.62 -6.55 -0.70
CA GLU A 133 6.05 -6.36 -0.86
C GLU A 133 6.69 -7.49 -1.71
N ALA A 134 6.26 -8.73 -1.48
CA ALA A 134 6.74 -9.86 -2.29
C ALA A 134 6.34 -9.72 -3.77
N ILE A 135 5.13 -9.25 -4.06
CA ILE A 135 4.66 -9.01 -5.42
C ILE A 135 5.48 -7.90 -6.09
N GLU A 136 5.73 -6.80 -5.41
CA GLU A 136 6.54 -5.69 -5.92
C GLU A 136 7.98 -6.13 -6.20
N LYS A 137 8.61 -6.86 -5.27
CA LYS A 137 9.96 -7.43 -5.44
C LYS A 137 10.04 -8.41 -6.60
N ALA A 138 8.96 -9.12 -6.88
CA ALA A 138 8.86 -9.99 -8.06
C ALA A 138 8.66 -9.20 -9.36
N GLY A 139 8.37 -7.91 -9.28
CA GLY A 139 8.13 -7.04 -10.43
C GLY A 139 6.67 -7.07 -10.92
N GLY A 140 5.72 -7.49 -10.08
CA GLY A 140 4.29 -7.44 -10.35
C GLY A 140 3.69 -6.07 -10.05
N ILE A 141 2.55 -5.78 -10.68
CA ILE A 141 1.73 -4.59 -10.42
C ILE A 141 0.50 -5.06 -9.65
N ILE A 142 0.28 -4.49 -8.47
CA ILE A 142 -0.79 -4.93 -7.57
C ILE A 142 -2.11 -4.31 -8.00
N THR A 143 -3.16 -5.13 -8.10
CA THR A 143 -4.55 -4.67 -8.18
C THR A 143 -5.38 -5.32 -7.08
N LEU A 144 -6.30 -4.55 -6.52
CA LEU A 144 -7.24 -5.04 -5.51
C LEU A 144 -8.53 -5.50 -6.18
N VAL A 145 -8.94 -6.72 -5.86
CA VAL A 145 -10.26 -7.21 -6.24
C VAL A 145 -11.12 -7.27 -4.99
N ARG A 146 -12.25 -6.56 -5.01
CA ARG A 146 -13.29 -6.68 -3.98
C ARG A 146 -14.33 -7.68 -4.47
N GLU A 147 -14.66 -8.67 -3.65
CA GLU A 147 -15.90 -9.43 -3.89
C GLU A 147 -17.09 -8.52 -3.61
N GLU A 148 -17.82 -8.13 -4.64
CA GLU A 148 -19.16 -7.62 -4.43
C GLU A 148 -20.04 -8.80 -4.02
N VAL A 149 -20.47 -8.80 -2.76
CA VAL A 149 -21.51 -9.70 -2.29
C VAL A 149 -22.81 -9.26 -2.97
N VAL A 150 -23.12 -9.85 -4.12
CA VAL A 150 -24.43 -9.69 -4.76
C VAL A 150 -25.43 -10.42 -3.86
N ASN A 151 -26.06 -9.70 -2.94
CA ASN A 151 -27.25 -10.16 -2.25
C ASN A 151 -28.38 -10.26 -3.27
N ILE A 152 -28.55 -11.44 -3.85
CA ILE A 152 -29.76 -11.78 -4.61
C ILE A 152 -30.87 -12.01 -3.56
N GLN A 153 -31.72 -11.02 -3.41
CA GLN A 153 -33.02 -11.17 -2.74
C GLN A 153 -33.98 -11.88 -3.66
#